data_1d80d7e44b99c3686be313f9c9cf4984
#
_entry.id   1d80d7e44b99c3686be313f9c9cf4984
#
_cell.length_a   1.000
_cell.length_b   1.000
_cell.length_c   1.000
_cell.angle_alpha   90.00
_cell.angle_beta   90.00
_cell.angle_gamma   90.00
#
_symmetry.space_group_name_H-M   'P 1'
#
loop_
_entity.id
_entity.type
_entity.pdbx_description
1 polymer ?
#
loop_
_entity_poly.entity_id
_entity_poly.type
_entity_poly.pdbx_seq_one_letter_code
_entity_poly.pdbx_strand_id
1 'polypeptide(L)'
;MIKRISALIWLRTQMILSNGAMLFQIVFPYGMLLAYDHFMNKDGNPQTAIQILFMMIPLALSLSVGNMITIMLAEEKEKKNLKTLFLSGIHSVEYLISILFYPVVLALITIVSFPMIVKADLSGRWMEYGAIVASVAICVILLNLLVGALTDTQAKAQVNGVIPMMGIAFLPMFSMLSDAVSKVTHYTFMGNFVDYFTKKDFALTAQSFIVPGVWIVVLLVLNFFFLKPKAKN
;
A
#
# COMPACT_ATOMS: atom_id res chain seq x y z
N MET A 1 -16.26 16.75 15.17
CA MET A 1 -15.45 15.67 14.57
C MET A 1 -15.75 15.48 13.09
N ILE A 2 -16.93 15.05 12.65
CA ILE A 2 -17.24 14.75 11.23
C ILE A 2 -16.95 15.93 10.29
N LYS A 3 -17.39 17.15 10.58
CA LYS A 3 -17.11 18.33 9.74
C LYS A 3 -15.60 18.62 9.58
N ARG A 4 -14.80 18.39 10.62
CA ARG A 4 -13.34 18.56 10.56
C ARG A 4 -12.67 17.50 9.68
N ILE A 5 -13.08 16.24 9.84
CA ILE A 5 -12.56 15.14 9.01
C ILE A 5 -12.93 15.39 7.54
N SER A 6 -14.17 15.79 7.24
CA SER A 6 -14.58 16.13 5.86
C SER A 6 -13.75 17.27 5.26
N ALA A 7 -13.48 18.32 6.03
CA ALA A 7 -12.62 19.42 5.58
C ALA A 7 -11.18 18.96 5.31
N LEU A 8 -10.65 18.07 6.16
CA LEU A 8 -9.32 17.49 5.95
C LEU A 8 -9.27 16.58 4.72
N ILE A 9 -10.30 15.74 4.50
CA ILE A 9 -10.40 14.91 3.30
C ILE A 9 -10.46 15.79 2.05
N TRP A 10 -11.23 16.90 2.09
CA TRP A 10 -11.25 17.87 1.00
C TRP A 10 -9.86 18.45 0.70
N LEU A 11 -9.12 18.82 1.76
CA LEU A 11 -7.73 19.27 1.61
C LEU A 11 -6.87 18.22 0.92
N ARG A 12 -7.00 16.93 1.30
CA ARG A 12 -6.29 15.83 0.62
C ARG A 12 -6.66 15.71 -0.84
N THR A 13 -7.95 15.83 -1.15
CA THR A 13 -8.40 15.84 -2.56
C THR A 13 -7.67 16.91 -3.36
N GLN A 14 -7.60 18.12 -2.84
CA GLN A 14 -6.90 19.23 -3.51
C GLN A 14 -5.41 18.94 -3.67
N MET A 15 -4.75 18.40 -2.65
CA MET A 15 -3.34 18.00 -2.72
C MET A 15 -3.10 16.96 -3.82
N ILE A 16 -3.93 15.92 -3.89
CA ILE A 16 -3.82 14.87 -4.91
C ILE A 16 -4.04 15.46 -6.31
N LEU A 17 -5.11 16.23 -6.50
CA LEU A 17 -5.47 16.80 -7.81
C LEU A 17 -4.47 17.86 -8.31
N SER A 18 -3.81 18.57 -7.41
CA SER A 18 -2.79 19.57 -7.76
C SER A 18 -1.41 18.98 -7.98
N ASN A 19 -1.17 17.72 -7.61
CA ASN A 19 0.13 17.07 -7.70
C ASN A 19 0.13 16.00 -8.80
N GLY A 20 0.64 16.35 -9.98
CA GLY A 20 0.70 15.46 -11.14
C GLY A 20 1.46 14.14 -10.87
N ALA A 21 2.48 14.15 -9.99
CA ALA A 21 3.20 12.95 -9.62
C ALA A 21 2.32 11.99 -8.80
N MET A 22 1.50 12.50 -7.87
CA MET A 22 0.53 11.70 -7.13
C MET A 22 -0.54 11.11 -8.07
N LEU A 23 -1.10 11.93 -8.96
CA LEU A 23 -2.08 11.45 -9.96
C LEU A 23 -1.49 10.35 -10.84
N PHE A 24 -0.26 10.53 -11.33
CA PHE A 24 0.43 9.51 -12.10
C PHE A 24 0.56 8.20 -11.32
N GLN A 25 0.98 8.25 -10.06
CA GLN A 25 1.14 7.07 -9.21
C GLN A 25 -0.19 6.32 -8.97
N ILE A 26 -1.30 7.03 -8.93
CA ILE A 26 -2.63 6.42 -8.80
C ILE A 26 -3.03 5.74 -10.12
N VAL A 27 -2.87 6.42 -11.24
CA VAL A 27 -3.37 5.95 -12.55
C VAL A 27 -2.46 4.89 -13.17
N PHE A 28 -1.15 5.01 -12.99
CA PHE A 28 -0.15 4.17 -13.65
C PHE A 28 -0.34 2.66 -13.43
N PRO A 29 -0.58 2.14 -12.21
CA PRO A 29 -0.79 0.70 -12.02
C PRO A 29 -2.04 0.17 -12.72
N TYR A 30 -3.11 0.98 -12.81
CA TYR A 30 -4.32 0.60 -13.56
C TYR A 30 -4.06 0.59 -15.07
N GLY A 31 -3.33 1.58 -15.58
CA GLY A 31 -2.90 1.60 -16.97
C GLY A 31 -2.03 0.40 -17.33
N MET A 32 -1.09 0.05 -16.46
CA MET A 32 -0.25 -1.14 -16.60
C MET A 32 -1.08 -2.42 -16.54
N LEU A 33 -2.04 -2.54 -15.60
CA LEU A 33 -2.95 -3.68 -15.52
C LEU A 33 -3.69 -3.90 -16.84
N LEU A 34 -4.30 -2.84 -17.40
CA LEU A 34 -5.01 -2.90 -18.66
C LEU A 34 -4.08 -3.26 -19.84
N ALA A 35 -2.86 -2.72 -19.85
CA ALA A 35 -1.87 -3.06 -20.85
C ALA A 35 -1.46 -4.54 -20.77
N TYR A 36 -1.14 -5.03 -19.59
CA TYR A 36 -0.78 -6.45 -19.41
C TYR A 36 -1.95 -7.37 -19.76
N ASP A 37 -3.18 -7.05 -19.35
CA ASP A 37 -4.36 -7.83 -19.72
C ASP A 37 -4.54 -7.86 -21.25
N HIS A 38 -4.44 -6.71 -21.91
CA HIS A 38 -4.59 -6.62 -23.37
C HIS A 38 -3.49 -7.37 -24.13
N PHE A 39 -2.22 -7.29 -23.69
CA PHE A 39 -1.10 -7.87 -24.44
C PHE A 39 -0.83 -9.33 -24.09
N MET A 40 -1.01 -9.73 -22.83
CA MET A 40 -0.65 -11.06 -22.34
C MET A 40 -1.85 -12.01 -22.20
N ASN A 41 -3.06 -11.49 -21.99
CA ASN A 41 -4.26 -12.28 -21.70
C ASN A 41 -5.24 -12.31 -22.88
N LYS A 42 -4.73 -12.24 -24.12
CA LYS A 42 -5.57 -12.23 -25.32
C LYS A 42 -6.53 -13.41 -25.43
N ASP A 43 -6.09 -14.57 -24.98
CA ASP A 43 -6.84 -15.82 -25.07
C ASP A 43 -7.74 -16.06 -23.83
N GLY A 44 -7.80 -15.11 -22.90
CA GLY A 44 -8.57 -15.23 -21.67
C GLY A 44 -8.13 -16.39 -20.77
N ASN A 45 -6.82 -16.69 -20.76
CA ASN A 45 -6.28 -17.81 -19.97
C ASN A 45 -6.31 -17.49 -18.46
N PRO A 46 -7.01 -18.28 -17.63
CA PRO A 46 -7.10 -18.06 -16.19
C PRO A 46 -5.74 -18.02 -15.48
N GLN A 47 -4.76 -18.80 -15.93
CA GLN A 47 -3.42 -18.77 -15.35
C GLN A 47 -2.71 -17.46 -15.63
N THR A 48 -2.85 -16.91 -16.83
CA THR A 48 -2.28 -15.60 -17.21
C THR A 48 -2.91 -14.48 -16.38
N ALA A 49 -4.23 -14.53 -16.17
CA ALA A 49 -4.92 -13.57 -15.32
C ALA A 49 -4.37 -13.58 -13.87
N ILE A 50 -4.15 -14.77 -13.30
CA ILE A 50 -3.54 -14.94 -11.97
C ILE A 50 -2.10 -14.39 -11.93
N GLN A 51 -1.30 -14.63 -12.97
CA GLN A 51 0.06 -14.09 -13.06
C GLN A 51 0.06 -12.56 -13.14
N ILE A 52 -0.88 -11.96 -13.90
CA ILE A 52 -1.03 -10.51 -13.97
C ILE A 52 -1.38 -9.94 -12.59
N LEU A 53 -2.30 -10.55 -11.84
CA LEU A 53 -2.62 -10.15 -10.48
C LEU A 53 -1.42 -10.22 -9.55
N PHE A 54 -0.65 -11.32 -9.63
CA PHE A 54 0.57 -11.50 -8.84
C PHE A 54 1.57 -10.36 -9.01
N MET A 55 1.72 -9.85 -10.24
CA MET A 55 2.64 -8.76 -10.57
C MET A 55 2.05 -7.37 -10.26
N MET A 56 0.77 -7.16 -10.56
CA MET A 56 0.17 -5.83 -10.55
C MET A 56 -0.35 -5.39 -9.19
N ILE A 57 -0.80 -6.31 -8.32
CA ILE A 57 -1.27 -5.98 -6.98
C ILE A 57 -0.15 -5.36 -6.12
N PRO A 58 1.05 -5.97 -5.98
CA PRO A 58 2.14 -5.36 -5.24
C PRO A 58 2.58 -4.01 -5.80
N LEU A 59 2.59 -3.86 -7.13
CA LEU A 59 2.90 -2.60 -7.80
C LEU A 59 1.86 -1.52 -7.43
N ALA A 60 0.58 -1.84 -7.49
CA ALA A 60 -0.48 -0.89 -7.14
C ALA A 60 -0.46 -0.52 -5.66
N LEU A 61 -0.30 -1.50 -4.77
CA LEU A 61 -0.20 -1.24 -3.34
C LEU A 61 1.03 -0.40 -2.99
N SER A 62 2.17 -0.62 -3.64
CA SER A 62 3.38 0.16 -3.38
C SER A 62 3.29 1.60 -3.88
N LEU A 63 2.79 1.82 -5.10
CA LEU A 63 2.70 3.14 -5.73
C LEU A 63 1.47 3.93 -5.25
N SER A 64 0.27 3.39 -5.52
CA SER A 64 -0.97 4.14 -5.30
C SER A 64 -1.35 4.24 -3.84
N VAL A 65 -1.00 3.24 -3.02
CA VAL A 65 -1.35 3.20 -1.60
C VAL A 65 -0.18 3.68 -0.74
N GLY A 66 0.98 3.04 -0.87
CA GLY A 66 2.12 3.28 0.00
C GLY A 66 2.80 4.61 -0.24
N ASN A 67 3.38 4.79 -1.43
CA ASN A 67 4.20 5.97 -1.72
C ASN A 67 3.42 7.28 -1.63
N MET A 68 2.13 7.26 -1.93
CA MET A 68 1.25 8.41 -1.73
C MET A 68 1.24 8.89 -0.27
N ILE A 69 1.19 8.00 0.72
CA ILE A 69 1.25 8.36 2.15
C ILE A 69 2.56 9.06 2.46
N THR A 70 3.67 8.49 1.99
CA THR A 70 5.01 9.03 2.23
C THR A 70 5.15 10.46 1.70
N ILE A 71 4.67 10.72 0.49
CA ILE A 71 4.72 12.04 -0.15
C ILE A 71 3.81 13.03 0.57
N MET A 72 2.55 12.65 0.85
CA MET A 72 1.59 13.52 1.53
C MET A 72 2.10 13.97 2.91
N LEU A 73 2.66 13.03 3.68
CA LEU A 73 3.17 13.33 5.01
C LEU A 73 4.38 14.27 4.98
N ALA A 74 5.29 14.02 4.03
CA ALA A 74 6.49 14.85 3.86
C ALA A 74 6.15 16.26 3.34
N GLU A 75 5.21 16.39 2.40
CA GLU A 75 4.74 17.67 1.89
C GLU A 75 4.17 18.56 3.01
N GLU A 76 3.38 17.96 3.91
CA GLU A 76 2.83 18.71 5.05
C GLU A 76 3.88 19.17 6.06
N LYS A 77 4.91 18.34 6.27
CA LYS A 77 6.04 18.73 7.11
C LYS A 77 6.83 19.86 6.48
N GLU A 78 7.12 19.77 5.19
CA GLU A 78 7.85 20.78 4.43
C GLU A 78 7.14 22.13 4.45
N LYS A 79 5.82 22.12 4.21
CA LYS A 79 4.98 23.33 4.24
C LYS A 79 4.63 23.80 5.66
N LYS A 80 5.09 23.12 6.71
CA LYS A 80 4.77 23.39 8.13
C LYS A 80 3.28 23.36 8.44
N ASN A 81 2.46 22.78 7.58
CA ASN A 81 0.99 22.70 7.72
C ASN A 81 0.58 21.89 8.95
N LEU A 82 1.35 20.87 9.32
CA LEU A 82 1.11 20.05 10.51
C LEU A 82 0.97 20.90 11.79
N LYS A 83 1.91 21.84 12.00
CA LYS A 83 1.86 22.70 13.18
C LYS A 83 0.61 23.58 13.18
N THR A 84 0.25 24.14 12.04
CA THR A 84 -0.93 25.00 11.87
C THR A 84 -2.22 24.21 12.12
N LEU A 85 -2.31 22.99 11.61
CA LEU A 85 -3.46 22.11 11.82
C LEU A 85 -3.66 21.76 13.30
N PHE A 86 -2.61 21.41 14.01
CA PHE A 86 -2.72 21.12 15.46
C PHE A 86 -3.04 22.38 16.29
N LEU A 87 -2.50 23.54 15.92
CA LEU A 87 -2.83 24.82 16.57
C LEU A 87 -4.29 25.22 16.32
N SER A 88 -4.91 24.81 15.21
CA SER A 88 -6.34 25.02 14.93
C SER A 88 -7.26 24.04 15.64
N GLY A 89 -6.73 23.21 16.54
CA GLY A 89 -7.51 22.29 17.37
C GLY A 89 -7.88 20.96 16.69
N ILE A 90 -7.18 20.57 15.63
CA ILE A 90 -7.32 19.25 15.00
C ILE A 90 -6.60 18.22 15.87
N HIS A 91 -7.30 17.13 16.20
CA HIS A 91 -6.73 16.03 16.95
C HIS A 91 -5.92 15.09 16.05
N SER A 92 -4.88 14.46 16.60
CA SER A 92 -4.01 13.50 15.88
C SER A 92 -4.79 12.38 15.20
N VAL A 93 -5.88 11.92 15.80
CA VAL A 93 -6.74 10.87 15.23
C VAL A 93 -7.47 11.37 13.98
N GLU A 94 -8.05 12.60 14.03
CA GLU A 94 -8.73 13.22 12.86
C GLU A 94 -7.75 13.39 11.69
N TYR A 95 -6.53 13.79 12.02
CA TYR A 95 -5.44 13.93 11.06
C TYR A 95 -5.06 12.58 10.42
N LEU A 96 -4.83 11.52 11.23
CA LEU A 96 -4.49 10.18 10.73
C LEU A 96 -5.61 9.60 9.86
N ILE A 97 -6.87 9.73 10.27
CA ILE A 97 -8.01 9.29 9.46
C ILE A 97 -7.99 9.98 8.10
N SER A 98 -7.71 11.29 8.06
CA SER A 98 -7.70 12.03 6.79
C SER A 98 -6.57 11.61 5.84
N ILE A 99 -5.38 11.30 6.37
CA ILE A 99 -4.24 10.82 5.56
C ILE A 99 -4.50 9.42 5.03
N LEU A 100 -5.07 8.56 5.85
CA LEU A 100 -5.28 7.15 5.50
C LEU A 100 -6.52 6.94 4.62
N PHE A 101 -7.40 7.92 4.50
CA PHE A 101 -8.67 7.79 3.78
C PHE A 101 -8.46 7.33 2.32
N TYR A 102 -7.70 8.08 1.52
CA TYR A 102 -7.46 7.73 0.11
C TYR A 102 -6.65 6.44 -0.06
N PRO A 103 -5.54 6.22 0.67
CA PRO A 103 -4.83 4.94 0.63
C PRO A 103 -5.72 3.73 0.90
N VAL A 104 -6.57 3.80 1.92
CA VAL A 104 -7.50 2.70 2.24
C VAL A 104 -8.54 2.51 1.14
N VAL A 105 -9.13 3.59 0.62
CA VAL A 105 -10.08 3.52 -0.49
C VAL A 105 -9.42 2.92 -1.74
N LEU A 106 -8.21 3.35 -2.09
CA LEU A 106 -7.48 2.82 -3.24
C LEU A 106 -7.09 1.34 -3.05
N ALA A 107 -6.70 0.93 -1.83
CA ALA A 107 -6.45 -0.47 -1.53
C ALA A 107 -7.71 -1.32 -1.74
N LEU A 108 -8.86 -0.88 -1.22
CA LEU A 108 -10.13 -1.58 -1.42
C LEU A 108 -10.54 -1.65 -2.90
N ILE A 109 -10.39 -0.55 -3.63
CA ILE A 109 -10.65 -0.52 -5.08
C ILE A 109 -9.72 -1.52 -5.79
N THR A 110 -8.42 -1.55 -5.47
CA THR A 110 -7.45 -2.49 -6.05
C THR A 110 -7.85 -3.95 -5.78
N ILE A 111 -8.21 -4.27 -4.53
CA ILE A 111 -8.62 -5.63 -4.13
C ILE A 111 -9.82 -6.11 -4.97
N VAL A 112 -10.80 -5.25 -5.19
CA VAL A 112 -12.03 -5.63 -5.90
C VAL A 112 -11.86 -5.53 -7.41
N SER A 113 -11.32 -4.41 -7.92
CA SER A 113 -11.34 -4.11 -9.36
C SER A 113 -10.32 -4.92 -10.16
N PHE A 114 -9.13 -5.22 -9.59
CA PHE A 114 -8.08 -5.91 -10.35
C PHE A 114 -8.50 -7.30 -10.83
N PRO A 115 -9.01 -8.19 -9.95
CA PRO A 115 -9.52 -9.49 -10.41
C PRO A 115 -10.66 -9.39 -11.41
N MET A 116 -11.53 -8.39 -11.24
CA MET A 116 -12.66 -8.17 -12.15
C MET A 116 -12.20 -7.72 -13.54
N ILE A 117 -11.21 -6.82 -13.62
CA ILE A 117 -10.67 -6.32 -14.88
C ILE A 117 -10.03 -7.44 -15.69
N VAL A 118 -9.14 -8.23 -15.05
CA VAL A 118 -8.44 -9.33 -15.75
C VAL A 118 -9.27 -10.62 -15.84
N LYS A 119 -10.51 -10.60 -15.33
CA LYS A 119 -11.43 -11.77 -15.28
C LYS A 119 -10.78 -12.99 -14.64
N ALA A 120 -10.04 -12.78 -13.55
CA ALA A 120 -9.37 -13.86 -12.85
C ALA A 120 -10.39 -14.78 -12.20
N ASP A 121 -10.21 -16.08 -12.40
CA ASP A 121 -11.03 -17.08 -11.72
C ASP A 121 -10.52 -17.32 -10.29
N LEU A 122 -11.17 -16.68 -9.33
CA LEU A 122 -10.95 -16.87 -7.90
C LEU A 122 -12.05 -17.72 -7.25
N SER A 123 -12.73 -18.57 -8.02
CA SER A 123 -13.87 -19.35 -7.57
C SER A 123 -13.58 -20.11 -6.27
N GLY A 124 -14.38 -19.82 -5.23
CA GLY A 124 -14.22 -20.39 -3.89
C GLY A 124 -13.10 -19.79 -3.03
N ARG A 125 -12.22 -18.93 -3.57
CA ARG A 125 -11.03 -18.39 -2.85
C ARG A 125 -11.04 -16.87 -2.65
N TRP A 126 -12.16 -16.19 -2.89
CA TRP A 126 -12.30 -14.74 -2.75
C TRP A 126 -11.98 -14.24 -1.35
N MET A 127 -12.43 -14.98 -0.32
CA MET A 127 -12.17 -14.61 1.08
C MET A 127 -10.68 -14.71 1.43
N GLU A 128 -10.00 -15.78 0.98
CA GLU A 128 -8.57 -15.95 1.17
C GLU A 128 -7.78 -14.84 0.46
N TYR A 129 -8.12 -14.60 -0.80
CA TYR A 129 -7.53 -13.53 -1.60
C TYR A 129 -7.68 -12.17 -0.90
N GLY A 130 -8.92 -11.81 -0.53
CA GLY A 130 -9.21 -10.55 0.13
C GLY A 130 -8.46 -10.37 1.45
N ALA A 131 -8.44 -11.41 2.30
CA ALA A 131 -7.76 -11.38 3.59
C ALA A 131 -6.24 -11.21 3.43
N ILE A 132 -5.62 -11.92 2.46
CA ILE A 132 -4.19 -11.84 2.20
C ILE A 132 -3.82 -10.47 1.65
N VAL A 133 -4.51 -9.99 0.61
CA VAL A 133 -4.19 -8.69 0.00
C VAL A 133 -4.46 -7.55 0.99
N ALA A 134 -5.52 -7.64 1.80
CA ALA A 134 -5.79 -6.67 2.86
C ALA A 134 -4.68 -6.65 3.93
N SER A 135 -4.17 -7.82 4.35
CA SER A 135 -3.06 -7.89 5.32
C SER A 135 -1.79 -7.24 4.77
N VAL A 136 -1.47 -7.48 3.49
CA VAL A 136 -0.35 -6.82 2.80
C VAL A 136 -0.59 -5.31 2.72
N ALA A 137 -1.79 -4.87 2.33
CA ALA A 137 -2.12 -3.44 2.23
C ALA A 137 -1.95 -2.72 3.58
N ILE A 138 -2.36 -3.33 4.70
CA ILE A 138 -2.15 -2.78 6.04
C ILE A 138 -0.66 -2.61 6.34
N CYS A 139 0.17 -3.63 6.06
CA CYS A 139 1.62 -3.53 6.26
C CYS A 139 2.25 -2.45 5.37
N VAL A 140 1.84 -2.35 4.10
CA VAL A 140 2.29 -1.31 3.17
C VAL A 140 1.94 0.09 3.67
N ILE A 141 0.71 0.29 4.14
CA ILE A 141 0.25 1.56 4.72
C ILE A 141 1.13 1.93 5.93
N LEU A 142 1.31 1.01 6.87
CA LEU A 142 2.09 1.26 8.08
C LEU A 142 3.58 1.51 7.80
N LEU A 143 4.16 0.77 6.85
CA LEU A 143 5.55 0.95 6.45
C LEU A 143 5.76 2.33 5.81
N ASN A 144 4.89 2.73 4.90
CA ASN A 144 5.00 4.02 4.24
C ASN A 144 4.63 5.20 5.14
N LEU A 145 3.76 5.01 6.12
CA LEU A 145 3.52 5.97 7.18
C LEU A 145 4.78 6.21 8.01
N LEU A 146 5.52 5.14 8.34
CA LEU A 146 6.82 5.25 9.02
C LEU A 146 7.86 5.97 8.17
N VAL A 147 8.00 5.63 6.89
CA VAL A 147 8.93 6.29 5.97
C VAL A 147 8.60 7.78 5.85
N GLY A 148 7.32 8.13 5.69
CA GLY A 148 6.85 9.52 5.69
C GLY A 148 7.12 10.24 7.02
N ALA A 149 6.97 9.53 8.15
CA ALA A 149 7.29 10.09 9.47
C ALA A 149 8.77 10.44 9.62
N LEU A 150 9.66 9.66 9.00
CA LEU A 150 11.12 9.87 9.02
C LEU A 150 11.61 10.88 7.99
N THR A 151 10.75 11.34 7.08
CA THR A 151 11.12 12.18 5.95
C THR A 151 10.60 13.61 6.16
N ASP A 152 11.45 14.62 5.90
CA ASP A 152 11.14 16.02 6.21
C ASP A 152 10.68 16.83 4.98
N THR A 153 11.04 16.42 3.76
CA THR A 153 10.70 17.14 2.52
C THR A 153 10.15 16.20 1.45
N GLN A 154 9.34 16.75 0.54
CA GLN A 154 8.75 15.98 -0.56
C GLN A 154 9.82 15.37 -1.49
N ALA A 155 10.90 16.10 -1.76
CA ALA A 155 12.01 15.58 -2.55
C ALA A 155 12.70 14.37 -1.88
N LYS A 156 12.97 14.45 -0.57
CA LYS A 156 13.49 13.31 0.20
C LYS A 156 12.47 12.15 0.26
N ALA A 157 11.18 12.44 0.32
CA ALA A 157 10.14 11.41 0.34
C ALA A 157 10.13 10.58 -0.95
N GLN A 158 10.29 11.24 -2.09
CA GLN A 158 10.39 10.55 -3.38
C GLN A 158 11.59 9.60 -3.40
N VAL A 159 12.75 10.02 -2.91
CA VAL A 159 13.95 9.17 -2.86
C VAL A 159 13.83 8.05 -1.83
N ASN A 160 13.44 8.38 -0.60
CA ASN A 160 13.33 7.40 0.48
C ASN A 160 12.18 6.39 0.25
N GLY A 161 11.13 6.81 -0.43
CA GLY A 161 10.00 5.96 -0.80
C GLY A 161 10.32 4.93 -1.89
N VAL A 162 11.37 5.15 -2.70
CA VAL A 162 11.78 4.20 -3.76
C VAL A 162 12.16 2.84 -3.18
N ILE A 163 12.89 2.81 -2.06
CA ILE A 163 13.37 1.55 -1.46
C ILE A 163 12.20 0.63 -1.06
N PRO A 164 11.26 1.07 -0.20
CA PRO A 164 10.11 0.23 0.14
C PRO A 164 9.21 -0.04 -1.07
N MET A 165 9.05 0.92 -1.98
CA MET A 165 8.28 0.76 -3.20
C MET A 165 8.84 -0.38 -4.06
N MET A 166 10.13 -0.38 -4.35
CA MET A 166 10.79 -1.43 -5.14
C MET A 166 10.76 -2.77 -4.40
N GLY A 167 11.01 -2.76 -3.09
CA GLY A 167 10.92 -3.98 -2.27
C GLY A 167 9.54 -4.61 -2.36
N ILE A 168 8.46 -3.84 -2.14
CA ILE A 168 7.10 -4.36 -2.18
C ILE A 168 6.72 -4.81 -3.59
N ALA A 169 7.01 -3.99 -4.62
CA ALA A 169 6.60 -4.27 -5.99
C ALA A 169 7.31 -5.50 -6.59
N PHE A 170 8.59 -5.69 -6.32
CA PHE A 170 9.40 -6.68 -7.00
C PHE A 170 9.80 -7.90 -6.15
N LEU A 171 9.70 -7.83 -4.81
CA LEU A 171 10.04 -8.96 -3.94
C LEU A 171 9.30 -10.26 -4.32
N PRO A 172 7.99 -10.25 -4.65
CA PRO A 172 7.30 -11.46 -5.10
C PRO A 172 7.91 -12.05 -6.36
N MET A 173 8.29 -11.23 -7.33
CA MET A 173 8.90 -11.69 -8.58
C MET A 173 10.29 -12.28 -8.34
N PHE A 174 11.13 -11.61 -7.54
CA PHE A 174 12.46 -12.11 -7.21
C PHE A 174 12.41 -13.39 -6.37
N SER A 175 11.38 -13.59 -5.56
CA SER A 175 11.19 -14.83 -4.81
C SER A 175 10.95 -16.05 -5.70
N MET A 176 10.42 -15.84 -6.92
CA MET A 176 10.27 -16.92 -7.91
C MET A 176 11.58 -17.25 -8.65
N LEU A 177 12.55 -16.32 -8.66
CA LEU A 177 13.79 -16.45 -9.39
C LEU A 177 14.93 -17.02 -8.53
N SER A 178 14.81 -16.96 -7.21
CA SER A 178 15.88 -17.36 -6.29
C SER A 178 15.36 -17.98 -5.01
N ASP A 179 15.83 -19.19 -4.69
CA ASP A 179 15.48 -19.87 -3.44
C ASP A 179 15.90 -19.09 -2.18
N ALA A 180 17.03 -18.37 -2.27
CA ALA A 180 17.48 -17.52 -1.16
C ALA A 180 16.51 -16.39 -0.89
N VAL A 181 16.04 -15.71 -1.95
CA VAL A 181 15.03 -14.64 -1.83
C VAL A 181 13.69 -15.21 -1.38
N SER A 182 13.28 -16.36 -1.88
CA SER A 182 12.05 -17.05 -1.46
C SER A 182 12.04 -17.32 0.05
N LYS A 183 13.15 -17.84 0.60
CA LYS A 183 13.29 -18.07 2.05
C LYS A 183 13.14 -16.78 2.85
N VAL A 184 13.76 -15.68 2.40
CA VAL A 184 13.62 -14.37 3.07
C VAL A 184 12.20 -13.85 2.96
N THR A 185 11.59 -13.94 1.78
CA THR A 185 10.22 -13.47 1.52
C THR A 185 9.21 -14.15 2.44
N HIS A 186 9.40 -15.42 2.75
CA HIS A 186 8.52 -16.18 3.65
C HIS A 186 8.41 -15.55 5.06
N TYR A 187 9.45 -14.89 5.55
CA TYR A 187 9.47 -14.17 6.84
C TYR A 187 9.00 -12.71 6.73
N THR A 188 8.67 -12.25 5.54
CA THR A 188 8.08 -10.92 5.33
C THR A 188 6.54 -10.99 5.30
N PHE A 189 5.89 -9.84 5.38
CA PHE A 189 4.44 -9.75 5.19
C PHE A 189 3.99 -10.12 3.76
N MET A 190 4.93 -10.26 2.80
CA MET A 190 4.65 -10.72 1.44
C MET A 190 4.64 -12.25 1.30
N GLY A 191 5.08 -13.00 2.30
CA GLY A 191 5.20 -14.45 2.22
C GLY A 191 3.89 -15.15 1.85
N ASN A 192 2.81 -14.85 2.57
CA ASN A 192 1.49 -15.42 2.27
C ASN A 192 0.94 -15.01 0.91
N PHE A 193 1.25 -13.78 0.47
CA PHE A 193 0.88 -13.33 -0.86
C PHE A 193 1.54 -14.18 -1.94
N VAL A 194 2.84 -14.40 -1.83
CA VAL A 194 3.57 -15.27 -2.77
C VAL A 194 3.03 -16.69 -2.71
N ASP A 195 2.86 -17.26 -1.52
CA ASP A 195 2.37 -18.62 -1.34
C ASP A 195 0.96 -18.81 -1.93
N TYR A 196 0.05 -17.86 -1.75
CA TYR A 196 -1.30 -17.89 -2.32
C TYR A 196 -1.29 -17.97 -3.85
N PHE A 197 -0.44 -17.19 -4.51
CA PHE A 197 -0.39 -17.12 -5.96
C PHE A 197 0.47 -18.22 -6.61
N THR A 198 1.39 -18.83 -5.87
CA THR A 198 2.35 -19.82 -6.43
C THR A 198 2.04 -21.26 -6.05
N LYS A 199 1.42 -21.51 -4.89
CA LYS A 199 1.11 -22.86 -4.40
C LYS A 199 -0.35 -23.22 -4.67
N LYS A 200 -0.57 -24.33 -5.40
CA LYS A 200 -1.93 -24.80 -5.71
C LYS A 200 -2.74 -25.21 -4.47
N ASP A 201 -2.05 -25.80 -3.49
CA ASP A 201 -2.66 -26.34 -2.26
C ASP A 201 -2.57 -25.39 -1.08
N PHE A 202 -2.36 -24.09 -1.35
CA PHE A 202 -2.34 -23.08 -0.28
C PHE A 202 -3.74 -22.95 0.33
N ALA A 203 -3.81 -23.17 1.63
CA ALA A 203 -5.00 -22.93 2.45
C ALA A 203 -4.68 -21.89 3.52
N LEU A 204 -5.55 -20.91 3.67
CA LEU A 204 -5.42 -19.89 4.69
C LEU A 204 -5.75 -20.49 6.06
N THR A 205 -4.77 -20.52 6.95
CA THR A 205 -4.90 -21.00 8.32
C THR A 205 -4.67 -19.87 9.33
N ALA A 206 -5.03 -20.08 10.59
CA ALA A 206 -4.71 -19.13 11.65
C ALA A 206 -3.19 -18.84 11.74
N GLN A 207 -2.35 -19.84 11.46
CA GLN A 207 -0.90 -19.71 11.45
C GLN A 207 -0.41 -18.76 10.35
N SER A 208 -1.11 -18.66 9.21
CA SER A 208 -0.77 -17.75 8.12
C SER A 208 -0.81 -16.27 8.54
N PHE A 209 -1.56 -15.93 9.59
CA PHE A 209 -1.63 -14.55 10.10
C PHE A 209 -0.54 -14.20 11.12
N ILE A 210 0.28 -15.16 11.56
CA ILE A 210 1.32 -14.90 12.58
C ILE A 210 2.36 -13.92 12.02
N VAL A 211 2.94 -14.20 10.86
CA VAL A 211 3.99 -13.34 10.26
C VAL A 211 3.47 -11.95 9.94
N PRO A 212 2.36 -11.78 9.17
CA PRO A 212 1.79 -10.44 8.96
C PRO A 212 1.39 -9.75 10.27
N GLY A 213 0.86 -10.48 11.24
CA GLY A 213 0.50 -9.94 12.55
C GLY A 213 1.70 -9.38 13.31
N VAL A 214 2.82 -10.08 13.33
CA VAL A 214 4.08 -9.60 13.91
C VAL A 214 4.54 -8.32 13.20
N TRP A 215 4.52 -8.28 11.86
CA TRP A 215 4.87 -7.10 11.10
C TRP A 215 3.97 -5.91 11.41
N ILE A 216 2.65 -6.12 11.50
CA ILE A 216 1.68 -5.07 11.87
C ILE A 216 2.00 -4.52 13.26
N VAL A 217 2.24 -5.38 14.25
CA VAL A 217 2.56 -4.94 15.62
C VAL A 217 3.87 -4.15 15.66
N VAL A 218 4.92 -4.66 15.01
CA VAL A 218 6.22 -3.96 14.94
C VAL A 218 6.08 -2.60 14.28
N LEU A 219 5.40 -2.54 13.13
CA LEU A 219 5.20 -1.28 12.41
C LEU A 219 4.32 -0.30 13.19
N LEU A 220 3.29 -0.76 13.90
CA LEU A 220 2.48 0.09 14.78
C LEU A 220 3.31 0.69 15.92
N VAL A 221 4.14 -0.12 16.58
CA VAL A 221 5.04 0.33 17.65
C VAL A 221 6.02 1.38 17.12
N LEU A 222 6.66 1.13 15.97
CA LEU A 222 7.57 2.08 15.36
C LEU A 222 6.85 3.39 15.00
N ASN A 223 5.68 3.31 14.36
CA ASN A 223 4.88 4.50 14.05
C ASN A 223 4.50 5.30 15.31
N PHE A 224 4.13 4.62 16.40
CA PHE A 224 3.82 5.28 17.66
C PHE A 224 4.99 6.11 18.20
N PHE A 225 6.23 5.62 18.08
CA PHE A 225 7.41 6.35 18.52
C PHE A 225 7.79 7.51 17.61
N PHE A 226 7.68 7.34 16.29
CA PHE A 226 8.17 8.32 15.31
C PHE A 226 7.13 9.35 14.90
N LEU A 227 5.84 9.07 15.01
CA LEU A 227 4.74 10.03 14.75
C LEU A 227 4.44 10.95 15.93
N LYS A 228 4.99 10.69 17.13
CA LYS A 228 4.82 11.62 18.25
C LYS A 228 5.41 12.98 17.88
N PRO A 229 4.65 14.08 18.02
CA PRO A 229 5.21 15.41 17.87
C PRO A 229 6.35 15.54 18.86
N LYS A 230 7.58 15.76 18.37
CA LYS A 230 8.70 16.13 19.24
C LYS A 230 8.30 17.44 19.91
N ALA A 231 7.99 17.41 21.18
CA ALA A 231 7.90 18.61 22.00
C ALA A 231 9.29 19.27 21.88
N LYS A 232 9.40 20.30 21.04
CA LYS A 232 10.59 21.14 21.07
C LYS A 232 10.52 21.97 22.35
N ASN A 233 11.42 21.71 23.27
CA ASN A 233 11.85 22.69 24.27
C ASN A 233 12.28 23.96 23.58
#